data_011dd32f09c21c2f5bb18dcb565b0e8c
#
_entry.id   011dd32f09c21c2f5bb18dcb565b0e8c
#
_cell.length_a   1.000
_cell.length_b   1.000
_cell.length_c   1.000
_cell.angle_alpha   90.00
_cell.angle_beta   90.00
_cell.angle_gamma   90.00
#
_symmetry.space_group_name_H-M   'P 1'
#
loop_
_entity.id
_entity.type
_entity.pdbx_description
1 polymer ?
#
loop_
_entity_poly.entity_id
_entity_poly.type
_entity_poly.pdbx_seq_one_letter_code
_entity_poly.pdbx_strand_id
1 'polypeptide(L)'
;PFSTLGWPDETPELARYYPTSALVTGFDIIFFWVARMMMLGLHALDEVPFRTVYIHALVRDEKGAKMSKSKGNVVDPLDLVDRYGADALRFTLAAMAAQGRDIKLSVQRVEGYRNFATKLWNAARFAEMNGCTRKAGFDPKSVKETLNRWVIGETARAVSDVTAAIEAYRFNDAANAAYRFVWNIFCDWYLELAKPVLQGADGAAKDETRATTAFVIDEITKLLHP
;
A
#
# COMPACT_ATOMS: atom_id res chain seq x y z
N PRO A 1 -4.17 -25.77 10.98
CA PRO A 1 -3.68 -26.32 12.27
C PRO A 1 -3.25 -27.77 12.17
N PHE A 2 -3.95 -28.57 11.34
CA PHE A 2 -3.80 -30.03 11.33
C PHE A 2 -2.48 -30.54 10.76
N SER A 3 -1.83 -29.83 9.87
CA SER A 3 -0.60 -30.28 9.19
C SER A 3 0.66 -29.48 9.59
N THR A 4 0.50 -28.28 10.14
CA THR A 4 1.63 -27.36 10.33
C THR A 4 1.75 -26.79 11.73
N LEU A 5 0.67 -26.80 12.53
CA LEU A 5 0.66 -26.21 13.88
C LEU A 5 0.70 -27.25 15.00
N GLY A 6 0.83 -28.55 14.65
CA GLY A 6 1.06 -29.64 15.61
C GLY A 6 -0.18 -30.32 16.17
N TRP A 7 -1.42 -29.93 15.77
CA TRP A 7 -2.61 -30.64 16.21
C TRP A 7 -2.47 -32.17 15.94
N PRO A 8 -2.87 -33.09 16.85
CA PRO A 8 -3.73 -32.87 18.03
C PRO A 8 -2.98 -32.46 19.32
N ASP A 9 -1.68 -32.26 19.28
CA ASP A 9 -0.92 -31.84 20.44
C ASP A 9 -1.17 -30.35 20.75
N GLU A 10 -1.12 -30.01 22.05
CA GLU A 10 -1.19 -28.60 22.50
C GLU A 10 0.18 -27.93 22.32
N THR A 11 0.45 -27.41 21.15
CA THR A 11 1.70 -26.73 20.83
C THR A 11 1.61 -25.21 21.04
N PRO A 12 2.74 -24.51 21.33
CA PRO A 12 2.77 -23.05 21.39
C PRO A 12 2.36 -22.39 20.05
N GLU A 13 2.69 -23.04 18.94
CA GLU A 13 2.33 -22.59 17.58
C GLU A 13 0.82 -22.64 17.37
N LEU A 14 0.16 -23.73 17.76
CA LEU A 14 -1.29 -23.85 17.69
C LEU A 14 -1.98 -22.77 18.53
N ALA A 15 -1.55 -22.59 19.79
CA ALA A 15 -2.11 -21.58 20.67
C ALA A 15 -1.92 -20.14 20.17
N ARG A 16 -0.84 -19.87 19.44
CA ARG A 16 -0.52 -18.54 18.92
C ARG A 16 -1.23 -18.21 17.61
N TYR A 17 -1.31 -19.16 16.69
CA TYR A 17 -1.70 -18.89 15.29
C TYR A 17 -3.09 -19.40 14.93
N TYR A 18 -3.75 -20.12 15.83
CA TYR A 18 -5.13 -20.55 15.64
C TYR A 18 -6.01 -20.03 16.81
N PRO A 19 -7.16 -19.39 16.51
CA PRO A 19 -7.69 -19.05 15.20
C PRO A 19 -6.89 -17.94 14.50
N THR A 20 -6.96 -17.89 13.17
CA THR A 20 -6.31 -16.82 12.38
C THR A 20 -7.12 -15.52 12.41
N SER A 21 -6.44 -14.37 12.29
CA SER A 21 -7.10 -13.07 12.33
C SER A 21 -8.02 -12.83 11.13
N ALA A 22 -7.53 -13.16 9.93
CA ALA A 22 -8.30 -13.00 8.69
C ALA A 22 -7.95 -14.09 7.67
N LEU A 23 -8.94 -14.48 6.88
CA LEU A 23 -8.78 -15.34 5.72
C LEU A 23 -9.02 -14.51 4.45
N VAL A 24 -8.08 -14.58 3.50
CA VAL A 24 -8.19 -13.93 2.19
C VAL A 24 -8.53 -14.99 1.15
N THR A 25 -9.61 -14.78 0.38
CA THR A 25 -10.10 -15.78 -0.58
C THR A 25 -10.76 -15.14 -1.80
N GLY A 26 -10.85 -15.88 -2.92
CA GLY A 26 -11.75 -15.58 -4.01
C GLY A 26 -13.19 -16.06 -3.72
N PHE A 27 -14.17 -15.41 -4.33
CA PHE A 27 -15.57 -15.81 -4.16
C PHE A 27 -15.86 -17.22 -4.74
N ASP A 28 -15.13 -17.65 -5.74
CA ASP A 28 -15.30 -18.90 -6.45
C ASP A 28 -14.92 -20.14 -5.64
N ILE A 29 -14.14 -19.99 -4.58
CA ILE A 29 -13.72 -21.09 -3.71
C ILE A 29 -14.29 -21.02 -2.28
N ILE A 30 -15.25 -20.14 -2.02
CA ILE A 30 -15.86 -20.02 -0.67
C ILE A 30 -16.44 -21.36 -0.24
N PHE A 31 -17.24 -22.01 -1.09
CA PHE A 31 -17.90 -23.27 -0.74
C PHE A 31 -16.92 -24.43 -0.59
N PHE A 32 -15.98 -24.56 -1.51
CA PHE A 32 -15.08 -25.72 -1.53
C PHE A 32 -13.86 -25.59 -0.61
N TRP A 33 -13.50 -24.38 -0.22
CA TRP A 33 -12.31 -24.12 0.56
C TRP A 33 -12.65 -23.51 1.93
N VAL A 34 -13.33 -22.38 1.97
CA VAL A 34 -13.65 -21.67 3.22
C VAL A 34 -14.59 -22.49 4.09
N ALA A 35 -15.70 -23.00 3.53
CA ALA A 35 -16.66 -23.81 4.27
C ALA A 35 -16.03 -25.09 4.83
N ARG A 36 -15.13 -25.74 4.08
CA ARG A 36 -14.42 -26.93 4.58
C ARG A 36 -13.52 -26.60 5.79
N MET A 37 -12.81 -25.48 5.75
CA MET A 37 -11.99 -25.05 6.89
C MET A 37 -12.86 -24.79 8.14
N MET A 38 -14.00 -24.13 7.94
CA MET A 38 -14.96 -23.88 9.03
C MET A 38 -15.50 -25.19 9.62
N MET A 39 -15.95 -26.12 8.77
CA MET A 39 -16.48 -27.40 9.22
C MET A 39 -15.43 -28.23 9.98
N LEU A 40 -14.22 -28.32 9.45
CA LEU A 40 -13.15 -29.07 10.10
C LEU A 40 -12.66 -28.40 11.40
N GLY A 41 -12.56 -27.09 11.44
CA GLY A 41 -12.20 -26.35 12.65
C GLY A 41 -13.22 -26.54 13.76
N LEU A 42 -14.50 -26.38 13.47
CA LEU A 42 -15.57 -26.60 14.42
C LEU A 42 -15.67 -28.06 14.89
N HIS A 43 -15.47 -29.02 13.97
CA HIS A 43 -15.57 -30.43 14.31
C HIS A 43 -14.42 -30.94 15.18
N ALA A 44 -13.18 -30.50 14.90
CA ALA A 44 -11.99 -31.04 15.53
C ALA A 44 -11.48 -30.20 16.72
N LEU A 45 -11.73 -28.90 16.73
CA LEU A 45 -11.22 -27.93 17.70
C LEU A 45 -12.33 -27.21 18.49
N ASP A 46 -13.60 -27.41 18.09
CA ASP A 46 -14.78 -26.71 18.63
C ASP A 46 -14.64 -25.18 18.61
N GLU A 47 -13.87 -24.66 17.64
CA GLU A 47 -13.57 -23.24 17.53
C GLU A 47 -13.61 -22.77 16.06
N VAL A 48 -14.13 -21.52 15.85
CA VAL A 48 -14.16 -20.90 14.54
C VAL A 48 -12.73 -20.57 14.09
N PRO A 49 -12.27 -21.08 12.92
CA PRO A 49 -10.87 -20.93 12.50
C PRO A 49 -10.45 -19.51 12.15
N PHE A 50 -11.40 -18.63 11.84
CA PHE A 50 -11.18 -17.20 11.52
C PHE A 50 -12.49 -16.42 11.70
N ARG A 51 -12.38 -15.14 12.07
CA ARG A 51 -13.54 -14.27 12.30
C ARG A 51 -13.82 -13.33 11.13
N THR A 52 -12.81 -13.03 10.33
CA THR A 52 -12.90 -12.16 9.17
C THR A 52 -12.57 -12.94 7.91
N VAL A 53 -13.41 -12.82 6.88
CA VAL A 53 -13.15 -13.35 5.54
C VAL A 53 -13.13 -12.19 4.56
N TYR A 54 -11.94 -11.91 4.01
CA TYR A 54 -11.78 -10.91 2.96
C TYR A 54 -11.90 -11.59 1.59
N ILE A 55 -12.92 -11.20 0.83
CA ILE A 55 -13.17 -11.74 -0.51
C ILE A 55 -12.53 -10.77 -1.52
N HIS A 56 -11.40 -11.19 -2.10
CA HIS A 56 -10.66 -10.38 -3.06
C HIS A 56 -11.27 -10.45 -4.47
N ALA A 57 -10.97 -9.42 -5.27
CA ALA A 57 -11.31 -9.38 -6.68
C ALA A 57 -10.51 -10.42 -7.49
N LEU A 58 -11.10 -10.99 -8.54
CA LEU A 58 -10.39 -11.86 -9.47
C LEU A 58 -9.71 -11.02 -10.55
N VAL A 59 -8.51 -11.44 -10.96
CA VAL A 59 -7.78 -10.79 -12.05
C VAL A 59 -8.23 -11.39 -13.39
N ARG A 60 -8.65 -10.52 -14.30
CA ARG A 60 -9.06 -10.85 -15.67
C ARG A 60 -8.14 -10.17 -16.66
N ASP A 61 -8.17 -10.60 -17.90
CA ASP A 61 -7.47 -9.92 -18.98
C ASP A 61 -8.03 -8.50 -19.23
N GLU A 62 -7.39 -7.75 -20.09
CA GLU A 62 -7.75 -6.37 -20.42
C GLU A 62 -9.19 -6.23 -20.95
N LYS A 63 -9.70 -7.26 -21.63
CA LYS A 63 -11.07 -7.31 -22.15
C LYS A 63 -12.10 -7.78 -21.10
N GLY A 64 -11.63 -8.19 -19.90
CA GLY A 64 -12.47 -8.71 -18.84
C GLY A 64 -12.78 -10.20 -18.95
N ALA A 65 -12.12 -10.94 -19.86
CA ALA A 65 -12.26 -12.36 -19.96
C ALA A 65 -11.44 -13.11 -18.90
N LYS A 66 -11.93 -14.28 -18.47
CA LYS A 66 -11.16 -15.15 -17.57
C LYS A 66 -9.88 -15.60 -18.26
N MET A 67 -8.76 -15.43 -17.58
CA MET A 67 -7.46 -15.89 -18.07
C MET A 67 -7.39 -17.42 -18.05
N SER A 68 -6.91 -18.03 -19.12
CA SER A 68 -6.63 -19.46 -19.20
C SER A 68 -5.48 -19.76 -20.16
N LYS A 69 -4.68 -20.77 -19.84
CA LYS A 69 -3.57 -21.21 -20.71
C LYS A 69 -4.06 -21.63 -22.10
N SER A 70 -5.25 -22.26 -22.18
CA SER A 70 -5.85 -22.69 -23.44
C SER A 70 -6.27 -21.55 -24.36
N LYS A 71 -6.57 -20.37 -23.80
CA LYS A 71 -6.91 -19.16 -24.57
C LYS A 71 -5.69 -18.29 -24.90
N GLY A 72 -4.53 -18.58 -24.33
CA GLY A 72 -3.31 -17.79 -24.54
C GLY A 72 -3.36 -16.35 -23.99
N ASN A 73 -4.32 -16.05 -23.11
CA ASN A 73 -4.52 -14.71 -22.53
C ASN A 73 -4.02 -14.61 -21.08
N VAL A 74 -3.18 -15.53 -20.65
CA VAL A 74 -2.55 -15.48 -19.30
C VAL A 74 -1.44 -14.47 -19.32
N VAL A 75 -1.49 -13.53 -18.39
CA VAL A 75 -0.39 -12.61 -18.12
C VAL A 75 0.42 -13.20 -16.96
N ASP A 76 1.69 -13.52 -17.21
CA ASP A 76 2.57 -13.99 -16.16
C ASP A 76 2.96 -12.80 -15.27
N PRO A 77 2.66 -12.83 -13.96
CA PRO A 77 3.06 -11.76 -13.06
C PRO A 77 4.59 -11.57 -12.98
N LEU A 78 5.39 -12.63 -13.20
CA LEU A 78 6.85 -12.52 -13.21
C LEU A 78 7.36 -11.69 -14.39
N ASP A 79 6.77 -11.85 -15.57
CA ASP A 79 7.09 -11.01 -16.74
C ASP A 79 6.80 -9.52 -16.46
N LEU A 80 5.74 -9.22 -15.72
CA LEU A 80 5.42 -7.84 -15.33
C LEU A 80 6.39 -7.31 -14.28
N VAL A 81 6.79 -8.14 -13.33
CA VAL A 81 7.80 -7.79 -12.32
C VAL A 81 9.14 -7.49 -12.97
N ASP A 82 9.57 -8.31 -13.92
CA ASP A 82 10.85 -8.12 -14.61
C ASP A 82 10.89 -6.83 -15.45
N ARG A 83 9.75 -6.46 -16.06
CA ARG A 83 9.67 -5.27 -16.92
C ARG A 83 9.39 -3.98 -16.16
N TYR A 84 8.55 -4.03 -15.15
CA TYR A 84 7.98 -2.83 -14.49
C TYR A 84 8.33 -2.73 -13.01
N GLY A 85 8.88 -3.77 -12.41
CA GLY A 85 9.16 -3.87 -10.98
C GLY A 85 7.98 -4.42 -10.16
N ALA A 86 8.31 -5.07 -9.05
CA ALA A 86 7.33 -5.68 -8.15
C ALA A 86 6.37 -4.62 -7.54
N ASP A 87 6.90 -3.47 -7.15
CA ASP A 87 6.11 -2.40 -6.53
C ASP A 87 5.03 -1.86 -7.49
N ALA A 88 5.36 -1.71 -8.78
CA ALA A 88 4.39 -1.27 -9.78
C ALA A 88 3.22 -2.25 -9.93
N LEU A 89 3.51 -3.56 -9.97
CA LEU A 89 2.48 -4.60 -10.05
C LEU A 89 1.64 -4.64 -8.77
N ARG A 90 2.27 -4.68 -7.60
CA ARG A 90 1.58 -4.73 -6.30
C ARG A 90 0.68 -3.51 -6.11
N PHE A 91 1.20 -2.32 -6.39
CA PHE A 91 0.41 -1.08 -6.28
C PHE A 91 -0.75 -1.06 -7.27
N THR A 92 -0.54 -1.55 -8.51
CA THR A 92 -1.63 -1.69 -9.50
C THR A 92 -2.75 -2.56 -8.97
N LEU A 93 -2.42 -3.73 -8.44
CA LEU A 93 -3.41 -4.67 -7.91
C LEU A 93 -4.15 -4.07 -6.71
N ALA A 94 -3.45 -3.43 -5.77
CA ALA A 94 -4.06 -2.76 -4.63
C ALA A 94 -5.00 -1.63 -5.07
N ALA A 95 -4.55 -0.75 -5.96
CA ALA A 95 -5.35 0.38 -6.45
C ALA A 95 -6.59 -0.03 -7.24
N MET A 96 -6.58 -1.21 -7.84
CA MET A 96 -7.69 -1.76 -8.62
C MET A 96 -8.59 -2.72 -7.83
N ALA A 97 -8.23 -3.08 -6.60
CA ALA A 97 -8.92 -4.05 -5.76
C ALA A 97 -10.21 -3.48 -5.13
N ALA A 98 -11.09 -2.89 -5.95
CA ALA A 98 -12.39 -2.46 -5.47
C ALA A 98 -13.26 -3.68 -5.13
N GLN A 99 -13.92 -3.64 -3.98
CA GLN A 99 -14.82 -4.72 -3.55
C GLN A 99 -15.95 -4.95 -4.56
N GLY A 100 -16.25 -6.21 -4.84
CA GLY A 100 -17.33 -6.63 -5.72
C GLY A 100 -17.07 -6.44 -7.23
N ARG A 101 -15.84 -6.12 -7.63
CA ARG A 101 -15.47 -5.94 -9.04
C ARG A 101 -14.19 -6.70 -9.38
N ASP A 102 -14.20 -7.41 -10.51
CA ASP A 102 -13.01 -8.04 -11.04
C ASP A 102 -12.01 -7.00 -11.57
N ILE A 103 -10.74 -7.31 -11.43
CA ILE A 103 -9.63 -6.46 -11.90
C ILE A 103 -9.38 -6.74 -13.38
N LYS A 104 -9.61 -5.78 -14.25
CA LYS A 104 -9.16 -5.84 -15.66
C LYS A 104 -7.71 -5.36 -15.72
N LEU A 105 -6.79 -6.31 -15.70
CA LEU A 105 -5.36 -6.01 -15.70
C LEU A 105 -4.90 -5.64 -17.11
N SER A 106 -4.32 -4.45 -17.25
CA SER A 106 -3.63 -4.02 -18.48
C SER A 106 -2.19 -3.64 -18.18
N VAL A 107 -1.30 -3.93 -19.14
CA VAL A 107 0.12 -3.57 -19.06
C VAL A 107 0.30 -2.06 -18.90
N GLN A 108 -0.51 -1.27 -19.57
CA GLN A 108 -0.46 0.20 -19.51
C GLN A 108 -0.72 0.75 -18.10
N ARG A 109 -1.60 0.08 -17.31
CA ARG A 109 -1.82 0.49 -15.91
C ARG A 109 -0.62 0.21 -15.03
N VAL A 110 0.03 -0.95 -15.21
CA VAL A 110 1.25 -1.30 -14.47
C VAL A 110 2.37 -0.30 -14.79
N GLU A 111 2.51 0.07 -16.07
CA GLU A 111 3.47 1.10 -16.49
C GLU A 111 3.17 2.47 -15.86
N GLY A 112 1.90 2.85 -15.76
CA GLY A 112 1.47 4.08 -15.08
C GLY A 112 1.94 4.12 -13.62
N TYR A 113 1.79 3.04 -12.89
CA TYR A 113 2.25 2.96 -11.50
C TYR A 113 3.76 2.79 -11.34
N ARG A 114 4.46 2.22 -12.34
CA ARG A 114 5.92 2.32 -12.41
C ARG A 114 6.36 3.78 -12.49
N ASN A 115 5.68 4.59 -13.31
CA ASN A 115 5.99 6.01 -13.42
C ASN A 115 5.73 6.77 -12.11
N PHE A 116 4.73 6.35 -11.32
CA PHE A 116 4.52 6.84 -9.96
C PHE A 116 5.72 6.56 -9.05
N ALA A 117 6.20 5.33 -9.03
CA ALA A 117 7.39 4.96 -8.24
C ALA A 117 8.63 5.75 -8.69
N THR A 118 8.81 5.94 -10.01
CA THR A 118 9.90 6.77 -10.56
C THR A 118 9.78 8.23 -10.14
N LYS A 119 8.57 8.78 -10.09
CA LYS A 119 8.33 10.16 -9.63
C LYS A 119 8.72 10.32 -8.15
N LEU A 120 8.34 9.37 -7.31
CA LEU A 120 8.73 9.36 -5.90
C LEU A 120 10.25 9.27 -5.73
N TRP A 121 10.90 8.39 -6.48
CA TRP A 121 12.36 8.29 -6.49
C TRP A 121 13.03 9.61 -6.86
N ASN A 122 12.55 10.27 -7.91
CA ASN A 122 13.09 11.56 -8.33
C ASN A 122 12.85 12.66 -7.29
N ALA A 123 11.71 12.64 -6.60
CA ALA A 123 11.41 13.55 -5.49
C ALA A 123 12.38 13.34 -4.32
N ALA A 124 12.68 12.09 -3.96
CA ALA A 124 13.65 11.76 -2.92
C ALA A 124 15.08 12.21 -3.31
N ARG A 125 15.49 11.98 -4.56
CA ARG A 125 16.78 12.48 -5.06
C ARG A 125 16.87 14.01 -5.05
N PHE A 126 15.81 14.69 -5.44
CA PHE A 126 15.74 16.15 -5.37
C PHE A 126 15.92 16.63 -3.93
N ALA A 127 15.26 16.01 -2.97
CA ALA A 127 15.39 16.33 -1.55
C ALA A 127 16.82 16.10 -1.05
N GLU A 128 17.43 14.98 -1.39
CA GLU A 128 18.84 14.66 -1.05
C GLU A 128 19.80 15.72 -1.58
N MET A 129 19.68 16.08 -2.85
CA MET A 129 20.51 17.11 -3.52
C MET A 129 20.37 18.49 -2.86
N ASN A 130 19.25 18.78 -2.22
CA ASN A 130 19.02 20.04 -1.50
C ASN A 130 19.33 19.93 0.01
N GLY A 131 19.94 18.84 0.47
CA GLY A 131 20.34 18.65 1.86
C GLY A 131 19.18 18.41 2.81
N CYS A 132 18.06 17.88 2.31
CA CYS A 132 16.92 17.49 3.13
C CYS A 132 17.24 16.17 3.86
N THR A 133 17.71 16.28 5.09
CA THR A 133 18.03 15.13 5.94
C THR A 133 17.12 15.08 7.15
N ARG A 134 16.78 13.87 7.59
CA ARG A 134 15.97 13.69 8.78
C ARG A 134 16.70 14.19 10.02
N LYS A 135 16.06 15.06 10.78
CA LYS A 135 16.58 15.56 12.07
C LYS A 135 15.96 14.75 13.21
N ALA A 136 16.81 14.23 14.09
CA ALA A 136 16.34 13.61 15.34
C ALA A 136 15.59 14.66 16.17
N GLY A 137 14.41 14.28 16.71
CA GLY A 137 13.60 15.18 17.52
C GLY A 137 12.85 16.28 16.73
N PHE A 138 12.75 16.18 15.40
CA PHE A 138 11.89 17.08 14.63
C PHE A 138 10.44 16.98 15.09
N ASP A 139 9.90 18.11 15.57
CA ASP A 139 8.48 18.21 15.95
C ASP A 139 7.69 18.92 14.84
N PRO A 140 6.82 18.21 14.12
CA PRO A 140 6.00 18.80 13.07
C PRO A 140 5.04 19.90 13.56
N LYS A 141 4.75 19.96 14.86
CA LYS A 141 3.90 21.01 15.44
C LYS A 141 4.63 22.33 15.66
N SER A 142 5.96 22.30 15.67
CA SER A 142 6.81 23.50 15.90
C SER A 142 7.07 24.32 14.64
N VAL A 143 6.61 23.83 13.47
CA VAL A 143 6.85 24.43 12.15
C VAL A 143 6.13 25.77 12.00
N LYS A 144 6.83 26.78 11.49
CA LYS A 144 6.35 28.17 11.39
C LYS A 144 5.99 28.61 9.99
N GLU A 145 6.78 28.18 8.99
CA GLU A 145 6.55 28.54 7.59
C GLU A 145 5.22 28.02 7.08
N THR A 146 4.43 28.88 6.43
CA THR A 146 3.08 28.56 5.98
C THR A 146 3.02 27.35 5.06
N LEU A 147 3.96 27.27 4.10
CA LEU A 147 4.04 26.15 3.16
C LEU A 147 4.31 24.83 3.89
N ASN A 148 5.22 24.85 4.85
CA ASN A 148 5.58 23.67 5.63
C ASN A 148 4.43 23.23 6.55
N ARG A 149 3.73 24.17 7.19
CA ARG A 149 2.53 23.88 7.99
C ARG A 149 1.43 23.25 7.15
N TRP A 150 1.24 23.73 5.93
CA TRP A 150 0.26 23.19 5.01
C TRP A 150 0.56 21.73 4.65
N VAL A 151 1.79 21.42 4.22
CA VAL A 151 2.14 20.04 3.83
C VAL A 151 2.08 19.06 5.01
N ILE A 152 2.43 19.51 6.23
CA ILE A 152 2.27 18.69 7.45
C ILE A 152 0.79 18.38 7.70
N GLY A 153 -0.09 19.35 7.53
CA GLY A 153 -1.53 19.13 7.62
C GLY A 153 -2.05 18.14 6.58
N GLU A 154 -1.59 18.23 5.33
CA GLU A 154 -1.94 17.29 4.27
C GLU A 154 -1.35 15.88 4.53
N THR A 155 -0.14 15.80 5.08
CA THR A 155 0.46 14.53 5.52
C THR A 155 -0.40 13.85 6.59
N ALA A 156 -0.82 14.60 7.60
CA ALA A 156 -1.67 14.07 8.67
C ALA A 156 -3.02 13.56 8.14
N ARG A 157 -3.64 14.26 7.17
CA ARG A 157 -4.85 13.78 6.49
C ARG A 157 -4.60 12.48 5.72
N ALA A 158 -3.51 12.44 4.95
CA ALA A 158 -3.16 11.23 4.19
C ALA A 158 -2.95 10.02 5.11
N VAL A 159 -2.26 10.21 6.24
CA VAL A 159 -2.11 9.16 7.27
C VAL A 159 -3.47 8.68 7.79
N SER A 160 -4.36 9.61 8.13
CA SER A 160 -5.70 9.29 8.62
C SER A 160 -6.53 8.53 7.58
N ASP A 161 -6.54 9.02 6.32
CA ASP A 161 -7.33 8.44 5.22
C ASP A 161 -6.84 7.03 4.87
N VAL A 162 -5.52 6.84 4.77
CA VAL A 162 -4.91 5.54 4.48
C VAL A 162 -5.17 4.55 5.62
N THR A 163 -4.99 4.97 6.88
CA THR A 163 -5.24 4.12 8.04
C THR A 163 -6.68 3.67 8.10
N ALA A 164 -7.63 4.59 7.99
CA ALA A 164 -9.06 4.28 8.01
C ALA A 164 -9.48 3.35 6.84
N ALA A 165 -8.86 3.52 5.67
CA ALA A 165 -9.13 2.66 4.52
C ALA A 165 -8.58 1.23 4.73
N ILE A 166 -7.38 1.08 5.29
CA ILE A 166 -6.79 -0.24 5.62
C ILE A 166 -7.62 -0.94 6.70
N GLU A 167 -7.99 -0.25 7.78
CA GLU A 167 -8.82 -0.80 8.85
C GLU A 167 -10.19 -1.28 8.35
N ALA A 168 -10.72 -0.61 7.33
CA ALA A 168 -11.98 -1.00 6.67
C ALA A 168 -11.79 -2.00 5.51
N TYR A 169 -10.60 -2.54 5.31
CA TYR A 169 -10.26 -3.44 4.18
C TYR A 169 -10.52 -2.84 2.77
N ARG A 170 -10.48 -1.51 2.65
CA ARG A 170 -10.66 -0.78 1.39
C ARG A 170 -9.30 -0.43 0.79
N PHE A 171 -8.56 -1.43 0.34
CA PHE A 171 -7.18 -1.26 -0.14
C PHE A 171 -7.05 -0.34 -1.35
N ASN A 172 -8.05 -0.33 -2.24
CA ASN A 172 -8.11 0.62 -3.35
C ASN A 172 -8.18 2.07 -2.88
N ASP A 173 -8.93 2.36 -1.82
CA ASP A 173 -9.04 3.70 -1.27
C ASP A 173 -7.74 4.12 -0.59
N ALA A 174 -7.08 3.20 0.14
CA ALA A 174 -5.77 3.44 0.74
C ALA A 174 -4.73 3.78 -0.33
N ALA A 175 -4.62 2.97 -1.38
CA ALA A 175 -3.70 3.20 -2.49
C ALA A 175 -3.99 4.54 -3.20
N ASN A 176 -5.26 4.86 -3.46
CA ASN A 176 -5.65 6.12 -4.10
C ASN A 176 -5.39 7.35 -3.22
N ALA A 177 -5.60 7.25 -1.91
CA ALA A 177 -5.29 8.32 -0.96
C ALA A 177 -3.77 8.60 -0.93
N ALA A 178 -2.95 7.56 -0.81
CA ALA A 178 -1.49 7.66 -0.86
C ALA A 178 -1.01 8.24 -2.20
N TYR A 179 -1.52 7.72 -3.33
CA TYR A 179 -1.19 8.23 -4.67
C TYR A 179 -1.47 9.72 -4.81
N ARG A 180 -2.70 10.15 -4.45
CA ARG A 180 -3.12 11.55 -4.55
C ARG A 180 -2.25 12.47 -3.70
N PHE A 181 -1.94 12.06 -2.47
CA PHE A 181 -1.07 12.83 -1.60
C PHE A 181 0.33 12.97 -2.19
N VAL A 182 0.95 11.86 -2.59
CA VAL A 182 2.32 11.86 -3.11
C VAL A 182 2.42 12.61 -4.43
N TRP A 183 1.57 12.26 -5.40
CA TRP A 183 1.66 12.83 -6.75
C TRP A 183 1.18 14.27 -6.79
N ASN A 184 -0.08 14.50 -6.39
CA ASN A 184 -0.72 15.79 -6.65
C ASN A 184 -0.38 16.85 -5.59
N ILE A 185 -0.16 16.44 -4.33
CA ILE A 185 0.09 17.41 -3.24
C ILE A 185 1.58 17.59 -3.02
N PHE A 186 2.28 16.50 -2.72
CA PHE A 186 3.70 16.59 -2.37
C PHE A 186 4.57 16.93 -3.59
N CYS A 187 4.48 16.15 -4.68
CA CYS A 187 5.35 16.36 -5.84
C CYS A 187 4.95 17.57 -6.68
N ASP A 188 3.65 17.71 -7.02
CA ASP A 188 3.22 18.75 -7.98
C ASP A 188 3.12 20.15 -7.34
N TRP A 189 2.85 20.23 -6.04
CA TRP A 189 2.70 21.51 -5.37
C TRP A 189 3.80 21.78 -4.37
N TYR A 190 3.93 20.95 -3.35
CA TYR A 190 4.83 21.27 -2.24
C TYR A 190 6.28 21.41 -2.71
N LEU A 191 6.82 20.42 -3.41
CA LEU A 191 8.21 20.47 -3.88
C LEU A 191 8.45 21.64 -4.83
N GLU A 192 7.52 21.93 -5.73
CA GLU A 192 7.66 23.05 -6.65
C GLU A 192 7.67 24.41 -5.91
N LEU A 193 6.77 24.59 -4.95
CA LEU A 193 6.71 25.81 -4.14
C LEU A 193 7.88 25.91 -3.13
N ALA A 194 8.48 24.80 -2.74
CA ALA A 194 9.63 24.77 -1.84
C ALA A 194 10.97 25.06 -2.56
N LYS A 195 11.05 24.89 -3.89
CA LYS A 195 12.28 25.13 -4.68
C LYS A 195 12.93 26.48 -4.41
N PRO A 196 12.21 27.63 -4.46
CA PRO A 196 12.83 28.93 -4.21
C PRO A 196 13.48 29.03 -2.82
N VAL A 197 12.89 28.42 -1.80
CA VAL A 197 13.43 28.39 -0.45
C VAL A 197 14.63 27.47 -0.36
N LEU A 198 14.53 26.25 -0.90
CA LEU A 198 15.60 25.23 -0.84
C LEU A 198 16.84 25.65 -1.64
N GLN A 199 16.66 26.37 -2.73
CA GLN A 199 17.74 26.88 -3.61
C GLN A 199 18.18 28.30 -3.24
N GLY A 200 17.48 28.99 -2.35
CA GLY A 200 17.77 30.33 -1.90
C GLY A 200 18.90 30.42 -0.86
N ALA A 201 19.03 31.58 -0.22
CA ALA A 201 20.01 31.82 0.84
C ALA A 201 19.80 30.92 2.05
N ASP A 202 20.88 30.61 2.77
CA ASP A 202 20.80 29.85 4.00
C ASP A 202 20.13 30.67 5.10
N GLY A 203 19.37 29.98 5.98
CA GLY A 203 18.64 30.60 7.08
C GLY A 203 17.57 29.68 7.66
N ALA A 204 16.90 30.14 8.70
CA ALA A 204 15.94 29.34 9.48
C ALA A 204 14.80 28.76 8.63
N ALA A 205 14.28 29.52 7.66
CA ALA A 205 13.22 29.06 6.75
C ALA A 205 13.67 27.88 5.87
N LYS A 206 14.91 27.97 5.34
CA LYS A 206 15.51 26.89 4.54
C LYS A 206 15.75 25.63 5.38
N ASP A 207 16.29 25.80 6.60
CA ASP A 207 16.54 24.68 7.51
C ASP A 207 15.26 23.99 7.96
N GLU A 208 14.20 24.76 8.21
CA GLU A 208 12.89 24.24 8.52
C GLU A 208 12.30 23.47 7.31
N THR A 209 12.40 24.05 6.11
CA THR A 209 11.89 23.43 4.88
C THR A 209 12.63 22.15 4.58
N ARG A 210 13.95 22.09 4.75
CA ARG A 210 14.74 20.85 4.62
C ARG A 210 14.27 19.76 5.58
N ALA A 211 14.10 20.09 6.86
CA ALA A 211 13.66 19.16 7.87
C ALA A 211 12.23 18.67 7.62
N THR A 212 11.33 19.58 7.21
CA THR A 212 9.95 19.26 6.86
C THR A 212 9.88 18.34 5.66
N THR A 213 10.62 18.64 4.58
CA THR A 213 10.67 17.79 3.37
C THR A 213 11.13 16.37 3.71
N ALA A 214 12.20 16.24 4.50
CA ALA A 214 12.70 14.94 4.93
C ALA A 214 11.68 14.18 5.80
N PHE A 215 10.99 14.86 6.71
CA PHE A 215 9.90 14.28 7.51
C PHE A 215 8.77 13.76 6.64
N VAL A 216 8.30 14.55 5.67
CA VAL A 216 7.19 14.16 4.79
C VAL A 216 7.57 12.97 3.92
N ILE A 217 8.79 12.90 3.38
CA ILE A 217 9.27 11.73 2.62
C ILE A 217 9.29 10.47 3.50
N ASP A 218 9.73 10.58 4.75
CA ASP A 218 9.72 9.48 5.71
C ASP A 218 8.29 8.96 5.98
N GLU A 219 7.33 9.86 6.15
CA GLU A 219 5.92 9.48 6.30
C GLU A 219 5.35 8.85 5.01
N ILE A 220 5.68 9.38 3.83
CA ILE A 220 5.30 8.79 2.53
C ILE A 220 5.81 7.35 2.40
N THR A 221 7.09 7.12 2.75
CA THR A 221 7.66 5.77 2.66
C THR A 221 7.00 4.78 3.62
N LYS A 222 6.59 5.23 4.81
CA LYS A 222 5.80 4.42 5.75
C LYS A 222 4.42 4.09 5.20
N LEU A 223 3.72 5.06 4.60
CA LEU A 223 2.39 4.84 4.01
C LEU A 223 2.42 3.88 2.81
N LEU A 224 3.53 3.82 2.09
CA LEU A 224 3.69 2.99 0.89
C LEU A 224 4.41 1.66 1.19
N HIS A 225 4.90 1.43 2.41
CA HIS A 225 5.69 0.25 2.77
C HIS A 225 4.93 -1.08 2.58
N PRO A 226 3.69 -1.26 2.99
CA PRO A 226 2.98 -2.52 2.73
C PRO A 226 2.69 -2.69 1.25
#